data_61b3518788885cf722bc861523a1f7f6
#
_entry.id   61b3518788885cf722bc861523a1f7f6
#
_cell.length_a   1.000
_cell.length_b   1.000
_cell.length_c   1.000
_cell.angle_alpha   90.00
_cell.angle_beta   90.00
_cell.angle_gamma   90.00
#
_symmetry.space_group_name_H-M   'P 1'
#
loop_
_entity.id
_entity.type
_entity.pdbx_description
1 polymer ?
#
loop_
_entity_poly.entity_id
_entity_poly.type
_entity_poly.pdbx_seq_one_letter_code
_entity_poly.pdbx_strand_id
1 'polypeptide(L)'
;MTLVISTITSSGIVLTADSRQTYKNNAGAIRIGSDSVMKLFKLTEFSGVAISGKAFLNEESQPAKDVGYFINKFKKSEDIKSLSVKDIAVKLNKYLGDLFVNKEKESLRKLIDNEVGKGGGTNLKFSDSDDHLVPYSYTDKNGKTVSNTGWIETINMIVVGTDKDKVGRAYSIFVPKGITVERDTKQCGALWVGQTDVLARIVKGYAPEIENLSFVKEALAKNNASTSDQLNKMEYIINWGTITLQDAIDFCVLMTRTTESIQRFSDGTILAPGGIAGVGGEIDIAVVTPEKGFTWLKKKKLRAEEAELALEEE
;
A
#
# COMPACT_ATOMS: atom_id res chain seq x y z
N MET A 1 2.69 3.81 -7.48
CA MET A 1 2.90 2.38 -7.14
C MET A 1 4.02 2.31 -6.12
N THR A 2 4.09 1.31 -5.28
CA THR A 2 5.02 1.24 -4.12
C THR A 2 4.98 -0.16 -3.57
N LEU A 3 6.05 -0.61 -2.94
CA LEU A 3 6.07 -1.82 -2.11
C LEU A 3 6.46 -1.43 -0.68
N VAL A 4 5.58 -1.70 0.27
CA VAL A 4 5.84 -1.61 1.71
C VAL A 4 5.86 -3.01 2.28
N ILE A 5 6.86 -3.32 3.09
CA ILE A 5 6.98 -4.60 3.80
C ILE A 5 7.24 -4.33 5.27
N SER A 6 6.57 -5.07 6.13
CA SER A 6 6.87 -5.16 7.56
C SER A 6 7.09 -6.62 7.93
N THR A 7 8.17 -6.90 8.64
CA THR A 7 8.45 -8.22 9.19
C THR A 7 8.52 -8.16 10.69
N ILE A 8 7.72 -9.00 11.35
CA ILE A 8 7.57 -9.07 12.79
C ILE A 8 8.33 -10.29 13.29
N THR A 9 9.28 -10.08 14.18
CA THR A 9 10.06 -11.11 14.88
C THR A 9 9.77 -11.06 16.38
N SER A 10 10.26 -12.03 17.13
CA SER A 10 10.20 -12.01 18.60
C SER A 10 10.95 -10.83 19.23
N SER A 11 11.94 -10.27 18.52
CA SER A 11 12.82 -9.21 19.02
C SER A 11 12.43 -7.79 18.58
N GLY A 12 11.50 -7.66 17.64
CA GLY A 12 11.08 -6.37 17.11
C GLY A 12 10.46 -6.44 15.73
N ILE A 13 10.19 -5.28 15.17
CA ILE A 13 9.51 -5.14 13.89
C ILE A 13 10.40 -4.34 12.94
N VAL A 14 10.60 -4.86 11.73
CA VAL A 14 11.20 -4.15 10.61
C VAL A 14 10.09 -3.53 9.76
N LEU A 15 10.26 -2.30 9.31
CA LEU A 15 9.38 -1.62 8.37
C LEU A 15 10.21 -1.02 7.25
N THR A 16 9.84 -1.32 6.00
CA THR A 16 10.55 -0.82 4.81
C THR A 16 9.59 -0.25 3.78
N ALA A 17 10.07 0.70 3.01
CA ALA A 17 9.38 1.24 1.84
C ALA A 17 10.39 1.63 0.75
N ASP A 18 10.05 1.38 -0.51
CA ASP A 18 10.77 1.92 -1.67
C ASP A 18 10.47 3.42 -1.83
N SER A 19 11.16 4.09 -2.76
CA SER A 19 11.05 5.55 -2.94
C SER A 19 10.46 5.99 -4.26
N ARG A 20 10.19 5.06 -5.19
CA ARG A 20 9.68 5.40 -6.52
C ARG A 20 8.24 5.86 -6.49
N GLN A 21 7.99 6.98 -7.14
CA GLN A 21 6.66 7.47 -7.44
C GLN A 21 6.43 7.44 -8.94
N THR A 22 5.26 6.96 -9.33
CA THR A 22 4.77 7.04 -10.72
C THR A 22 3.51 7.91 -10.76
N TYR A 23 3.27 8.51 -11.91
CA TYR A 23 2.05 9.28 -12.19
C TYR A 23 1.56 8.99 -13.60
N LYS A 24 0.28 9.25 -13.84
CA LYS A 24 -0.33 9.17 -15.16
C LYS A 24 -0.38 10.56 -15.76
N ASN A 25 0.19 10.75 -16.93
CA ASN A 25 0.14 12.04 -17.62
C ASN A 25 -1.22 12.25 -18.32
N ASN A 26 -1.43 13.44 -18.89
CA ASN A 26 -2.69 13.79 -19.55
C ASN A 26 -3.01 12.91 -20.79
N ALA A 27 -2.01 12.28 -21.39
CA ALA A 27 -2.17 11.31 -22.47
C ALA A 27 -2.44 9.87 -21.98
N GLY A 28 -2.56 9.67 -20.66
CA GLY A 28 -2.81 8.37 -20.06
C GLY A 28 -1.56 7.50 -19.88
N ALA A 29 -0.38 7.94 -20.31
CA ALA A 29 0.86 7.18 -20.15
C ALA A 29 1.39 7.31 -18.71
N ILE A 30 1.82 6.18 -18.16
CA ILE A 30 2.46 6.14 -16.83
C ILE A 30 3.93 6.57 -16.96
N ARG A 31 4.38 7.41 -16.03
CA ARG A 31 5.73 7.96 -15.97
C ARG A 31 6.30 7.83 -14.56
N ILE A 32 7.62 7.70 -14.46
CA ILE A 32 8.33 7.89 -13.19
C ILE A 32 8.39 9.38 -12.89
N GLY A 33 7.85 9.77 -11.73
CA GLY A 33 7.86 11.17 -11.27
C GLY A 33 9.05 11.47 -10.38
N SER A 34 9.43 10.50 -9.53
CA SER A 34 10.54 10.64 -8.59
C SER A 34 11.00 9.28 -8.09
N ASP A 35 12.28 9.17 -7.78
CA ASP A 35 12.88 8.03 -7.04
C ASP A 35 13.25 8.41 -5.59
N SER A 36 12.75 9.56 -5.11
CA SER A 36 13.15 10.13 -3.81
C SER A 36 11.96 10.47 -2.89
N VAL A 37 10.74 9.95 -3.16
CA VAL A 37 9.57 10.23 -2.33
C VAL A 37 9.68 9.50 -1.00
N MET A 38 9.47 10.23 0.10
CA MET A 38 9.40 9.64 1.43
C MET A 38 8.05 8.96 1.63
N LYS A 39 8.06 7.69 2.00
CA LYS A 39 6.87 6.87 2.21
C LYS A 39 6.84 6.19 3.57
N LEU A 40 7.90 6.33 4.37
CA LEU A 40 8.03 5.80 5.72
C LEU A 40 8.21 6.96 6.70
N PHE A 41 7.42 6.98 7.77
CA PHE A 41 7.36 8.09 8.72
C PHE A 41 7.35 7.58 10.16
N LYS A 42 8.13 8.24 11.02
CA LYS A 42 8.02 8.09 12.47
C LYS A 42 6.73 8.77 12.95
N LEU A 43 5.88 8.09 13.67
CA LEU A 43 4.67 8.65 14.27
C LEU A 43 4.94 9.11 15.70
N THR A 44 5.37 8.19 16.56
CA THR A 44 5.77 8.46 17.96
C THR A 44 7.19 7.95 18.20
N GLU A 45 7.63 7.99 19.45
CA GLU A 45 8.91 7.36 19.82
C GLU A 45 8.90 5.84 19.60
N PHE A 46 7.74 5.20 19.73
CA PHE A 46 7.58 3.75 19.63
C PHE A 46 6.73 3.29 18.43
N SER A 47 6.41 4.15 17.48
CA SER A 47 5.60 3.78 16.33
C SER A 47 5.98 4.48 15.05
N GLY A 48 5.67 3.84 13.93
CA GLY A 48 5.87 4.36 12.59
C GLY A 48 4.80 3.87 11.61
N VAL A 49 4.77 4.48 10.44
CA VAL A 49 3.88 4.11 9.33
C VAL A 49 4.63 4.15 8.01
N ALA A 50 4.34 3.20 7.15
CA ALA A 50 4.72 3.28 5.74
C ALA A 50 3.47 3.17 4.86
N ILE A 51 3.50 3.89 3.72
CA ILE A 51 2.34 4.11 2.86
C ILE A 51 2.60 3.69 1.42
N SER A 52 1.54 3.26 0.75
CA SER A 52 1.49 3.00 -0.70
C SER A 52 0.16 3.49 -1.29
N GLY A 53 0.07 3.53 -2.62
CA GLY A 53 -1.12 4.02 -3.33
C GLY A 53 -1.06 5.53 -3.58
N LYS A 54 -2.13 6.25 -3.33
CA LYS A 54 -2.25 7.68 -3.62
C LYS A 54 -1.19 8.49 -2.88
N ALA A 55 -0.34 9.17 -3.64
CA ALA A 55 0.82 9.89 -3.11
C ALA A 55 0.55 11.36 -2.79
N PHE A 56 -0.44 11.97 -3.44
CA PHE A 56 -0.80 13.38 -3.29
C PHE A 56 -2.28 13.56 -2.98
N LEU A 57 -2.57 14.46 -2.06
CA LEU A 57 -3.93 14.85 -1.69
C LEU A 57 -4.10 16.35 -1.86
N ASN A 58 -5.31 16.78 -2.23
CA ASN A 58 -5.66 18.19 -2.39
C ASN A 58 -6.39 18.68 -1.14
N GLU A 59 -5.89 19.75 -0.51
CA GLU A 59 -6.71 20.60 0.34
C GLU A 59 -7.51 21.57 -0.54
N GLU A 60 -8.63 22.08 -0.03
CA GLU A 60 -9.45 23.04 -0.76
C GLU A 60 -8.63 24.26 -1.13
N SER A 61 -8.69 24.63 -2.42
CA SER A 61 -8.03 25.82 -2.97
C SER A 61 -6.50 25.86 -2.83
N GLN A 62 -5.85 24.72 -2.51
CA GLN A 62 -4.41 24.62 -2.37
C GLN A 62 -3.82 23.64 -3.41
N PRO A 63 -2.56 23.83 -3.82
CA PRO A 63 -1.85 22.84 -4.60
C PRO A 63 -1.81 21.49 -3.86
N ALA A 64 -1.79 20.39 -4.63
CA ALA A 64 -1.63 19.05 -4.09
C ALA A 64 -0.36 18.96 -3.23
N LYS A 65 -0.47 18.33 -2.07
CA LYS A 65 0.64 18.04 -1.17
C LYS A 65 0.83 16.55 -1.03
N ASP A 66 2.06 16.12 -0.78
CA ASP A 66 2.35 14.72 -0.52
C ASP A 66 1.67 14.24 0.77
N VAL A 67 1.41 12.95 0.87
CA VAL A 67 0.74 12.35 2.03
C VAL A 67 1.54 12.54 3.31
N GLY A 68 2.88 12.67 3.22
CA GLY A 68 3.75 12.94 4.37
C GLY A 68 3.44 14.28 5.04
N TYR A 69 3.05 15.29 4.28
CA TYR A 69 2.56 16.55 4.84
C TYR A 69 1.34 16.31 5.76
N PHE A 70 0.39 15.50 5.32
CA PHE A 70 -0.82 15.20 6.10
C PHE A 70 -0.54 14.31 7.30
N ILE A 71 0.39 13.35 7.18
CA ILE A 71 0.86 12.56 8.33
C ILE A 71 1.51 13.47 9.37
N ASN A 72 2.32 14.43 8.96
CA ASN A 72 2.93 15.39 9.88
C ASN A 72 1.89 16.34 10.51
N LYS A 73 0.84 16.72 9.77
CA LYS A 73 -0.30 17.49 10.29
C LYS A 73 -1.08 16.68 11.33
N PHE A 74 -1.40 15.42 11.04
CA PHE A 74 -2.03 14.48 11.97
C PHE A 74 -1.25 14.35 13.28
N LYS A 75 0.08 14.18 13.22
CA LYS A 75 0.94 14.09 14.41
C LYS A 75 0.90 15.34 15.30
N LYS A 76 0.62 16.51 14.72
CA LYS A 76 0.53 17.79 15.44
C LYS A 76 -0.85 18.07 15.99
N SER A 77 -1.90 17.60 15.32
CA SER A 77 -3.30 17.86 15.69
C SER A 77 -3.86 16.88 16.69
N GLU A 78 -3.26 15.70 16.82
CA GLU A 78 -3.72 14.63 17.70
C GLU A 78 -2.69 14.32 18.79
N ASP A 79 -3.12 14.13 20.02
CA ASP A 79 -2.26 13.57 21.06
C ASP A 79 -2.15 12.05 20.89
N ILE A 80 -1.28 11.66 19.93
CA ILE A 80 -1.06 10.24 19.61
C ILE A 80 -0.04 9.55 20.52
N LYS A 81 0.66 10.29 21.39
CA LYS A 81 1.73 9.73 22.22
C LYS A 81 1.21 8.80 23.32
N SER A 82 -0.01 9.03 23.78
CA SER A 82 -0.65 8.22 24.81
C SER A 82 -1.46 7.04 24.27
N LEU A 83 -1.70 7.01 22.95
CA LEU A 83 -2.56 6.02 22.29
C LEU A 83 -1.83 4.68 22.08
N SER A 84 -2.62 3.60 22.02
CA SER A 84 -2.13 2.32 21.53
C SER A 84 -1.82 2.38 20.03
N VAL A 85 -0.98 1.46 19.55
CA VAL A 85 -0.66 1.35 18.11
C VAL A 85 -1.94 1.14 17.29
N LYS A 86 -2.90 0.37 17.83
CA LYS A 86 -4.20 0.14 17.20
C LYS A 86 -5.03 1.43 17.08
N ASP A 87 -5.10 2.21 18.16
CA ASP A 87 -5.87 3.47 18.16
C ASP A 87 -5.24 4.49 17.20
N ILE A 88 -3.92 4.55 17.14
CA ILE A 88 -3.19 5.37 16.16
C ILE A 88 -3.58 4.94 14.74
N ALA A 89 -3.59 3.63 14.47
CA ALA A 89 -3.95 3.07 13.17
C ALA A 89 -5.39 3.44 12.77
N VAL A 90 -6.35 3.29 13.68
CA VAL A 90 -7.76 3.63 13.47
C VAL A 90 -7.94 5.13 13.24
N LYS A 91 -7.34 5.98 14.07
CA LYS A 91 -7.43 7.43 13.92
C LYS A 91 -6.78 7.94 12.64
N LEU A 92 -5.63 7.39 12.26
CA LEU A 92 -4.95 7.77 11.02
C LEU A 92 -5.76 7.35 9.79
N ASN A 93 -6.38 6.15 9.80
CA ASN A 93 -7.30 5.73 8.75
C ASN A 93 -8.46 6.71 8.58
N LYS A 94 -9.12 7.04 9.70
CA LYS A 94 -10.23 8.00 9.67
C LYS A 94 -9.79 9.36 9.16
N TYR A 95 -8.70 9.91 9.70
CA TYR A 95 -8.17 11.22 9.31
C TYR A 95 -7.87 11.29 7.81
N LEU A 96 -7.15 10.30 7.26
CA LEU A 96 -6.84 10.26 5.84
C LEU A 96 -8.11 10.04 5.00
N GLY A 97 -9.02 9.17 5.41
CA GLY A 97 -10.28 8.93 4.71
C GLY A 97 -11.14 10.20 4.59
N ASP A 98 -11.27 10.93 5.68
CA ASP A 98 -12.04 12.19 5.73
C ASP A 98 -11.46 13.27 4.79
N LEU A 99 -10.14 13.24 4.53
CA LEU A 99 -9.49 14.23 3.66
C LEU A 99 -9.86 14.11 2.20
N PHE A 100 -10.01 12.90 1.66
CA PHE A 100 -10.08 12.76 0.20
C PHE A 100 -11.18 11.84 -0.34
N VAL A 101 -11.64 10.84 0.42
CA VAL A 101 -12.51 9.77 -0.12
C VAL A 101 -13.79 10.32 -0.74
N ASN A 102 -14.51 11.18 -0.05
CA ASN A 102 -15.77 11.73 -0.55
C ASN A 102 -15.55 12.61 -1.79
N LYS A 103 -14.52 13.46 -1.77
CA LYS A 103 -14.19 14.35 -2.92
C LYS A 103 -13.81 13.53 -4.17
N GLU A 104 -13.02 12.48 -4.01
CA GLU A 104 -12.64 11.59 -5.11
C GLU A 104 -13.85 10.83 -5.66
N LYS A 105 -14.73 10.34 -4.79
CA LYS A 105 -15.98 9.69 -5.21
C LYS A 105 -16.88 10.66 -5.99
N GLU A 106 -17.03 11.88 -5.54
CA GLU A 106 -17.81 12.90 -6.26
C GLU A 106 -17.19 13.22 -7.62
N SER A 107 -15.88 13.36 -7.70
CA SER A 107 -15.17 13.59 -8.96
C SER A 107 -15.35 12.42 -9.92
N LEU A 108 -15.27 11.20 -9.43
CA LEU A 108 -15.50 10.00 -10.22
C LEU A 108 -16.94 9.89 -10.68
N ARG A 109 -17.94 10.20 -9.83
CA ARG A 109 -19.36 10.25 -10.21
C ARG A 109 -19.61 11.23 -11.37
N LYS A 110 -19.01 12.43 -11.34
CA LYS A 110 -19.09 13.41 -12.44
C LYS A 110 -18.47 12.88 -13.74
N LEU A 111 -17.34 12.19 -13.66
CA LEU A 111 -16.70 11.58 -14.82
C LEU A 111 -17.59 10.47 -15.44
N ILE A 112 -18.15 9.58 -14.60
CA ILE A 112 -19.06 8.53 -15.02
C ILE A 112 -20.32 9.12 -15.69
N ASP A 113 -20.92 10.15 -15.09
CA ASP A 113 -22.10 10.83 -15.65
C ASP A 113 -21.81 11.38 -17.05
N ASN A 114 -20.69 12.07 -17.23
CA ASN A 114 -20.25 12.56 -18.52
C ASN A 114 -20.02 11.45 -19.55
N GLU A 115 -19.40 10.36 -19.16
CA GLU A 115 -19.13 9.23 -20.08
C GLU A 115 -20.41 8.49 -20.46
N VAL A 116 -21.29 8.22 -19.52
CA VAL A 116 -22.61 7.61 -19.76
C VAL A 116 -23.44 8.50 -20.69
N GLY A 117 -23.48 9.80 -20.44
CA GLY A 117 -24.20 10.77 -21.28
C GLY A 117 -23.65 10.83 -22.72
N LYS A 118 -22.33 10.86 -22.90
CA LYS A 118 -21.68 10.81 -24.23
C LYS A 118 -21.97 9.49 -24.96
N GLY A 119 -22.12 8.38 -24.24
CA GLY A 119 -22.49 7.09 -24.79
C GLY A 119 -23.99 6.92 -25.15
N GLY A 120 -24.80 7.95 -24.87
CA GLY A 120 -26.26 7.93 -25.07
C GLY A 120 -27.01 7.11 -24.01
N GLY A 121 -26.35 6.92 -22.83
CA GLY A 121 -26.98 6.27 -21.67
C GLY A 121 -27.92 7.21 -20.93
N THR A 122 -28.93 6.65 -20.30
CA THR A 122 -29.95 7.35 -19.51
C THR A 122 -30.18 6.64 -18.18
N ASN A 123 -30.96 7.26 -17.28
CA ASN A 123 -31.35 6.67 -15.98
C ASN A 123 -30.14 6.26 -15.12
N LEU A 124 -29.07 7.05 -15.15
CA LEU A 124 -27.89 6.79 -14.31
C LEU A 124 -28.25 6.87 -12.82
N LYS A 125 -27.89 5.83 -12.09
CA LYS A 125 -28.08 5.73 -10.63
C LYS A 125 -26.77 5.28 -9.99
N PHE A 126 -26.40 5.92 -8.89
CA PHE A 126 -25.27 5.53 -8.03
C PHE A 126 -25.82 4.84 -6.77
N SER A 127 -25.11 3.83 -6.31
CA SER A 127 -25.34 3.23 -5.00
C SER A 127 -24.28 3.68 -4.01
N ASP A 128 -24.62 3.75 -2.74
CA ASP A 128 -23.64 4.07 -1.71
C ASP A 128 -22.76 2.87 -1.40
N SER A 129 -21.53 3.16 -1.02
CA SER A 129 -20.54 2.20 -0.59
C SER A 129 -19.62 2.86 0.44
N ASP A 130 -19.38 2.18 1.55
CA ASP A 130 -18.46 2.64 2.61
C ASP A 130 -16.98 2.42 2.25
N ASP A 131 -16.72 1.76 1.10
CA ASP A 131 -15.38 1.45 0.61
C ASP A 131 -14.93 2.47 -0.47
N HIS A 132 -13.85 2.17 -1.17
CA HIS A 132 -13.31 2.93 -2.31
C HIS A 132 -14.12 2.78 -3.61
N LEU A 133 -15.17 1.99 -3.58
CA LEU A 133 -16.00 1.67 -4.73
C LEU A 133 -17.10 2.70 -4.98
N VAL A 134 -17.48 2.85 -6.25
CA VAL A 134 -18.61 3.67 -6.71
C VAL A 134 -19.47 2.80 -7.65
N PRO A 135 -20.37 1.98 -7.11
CA PRO A 135 -21.28 1.18 -7.90
C PRO A 135 -22.29 2.07 -8.62
N TYR A 136 -22.61 1.75 -9.87
CA TYR A 136 -23.60 2.49 -10.65
C TYR A 136 -24.31 1.60 -11.66
N SER A 137 -25.50 2.01 -12.07
CA SER A 137 -26.27 1.39 -13.15
C SER A 137 -26.89 2.44 -14.03
N TYR A 138 -27.05 2.14 -15.32
CA TYR A 138 -27.67 3.01 -16.30
C TYR A 138 -28.36 2.19 -17.39
N THR A 139 -29.22 2.82 -18.18
CA THR A 139 -29.82 2.24 -19.36
C THR A 139 -29.00 2.65 -20.59
N ASP A 140 -28.47 1.70 -21.35
CA ASP A 140 -27.73 1.97 -22.58
C ASP A 140 -28.63 2.45 -23.72
N LYS A 141 -28.03 2.86 -24.85
CA LYS A 141 -28.75 3.31 -26.05
C LYS A 141 -29.66 2.27 -26.67
N ASN A 142 -29.52 1.00 -26.32
CA ASN A 142 -30.34 -0.12 -26.80
C ASN A 142 -31.47 -0.47 -25.80
N GLY A 143 -31.64 0.30 -24.72
CA GLY A 143 -32.64 0.05 -23.69
C GLY A 143 -32.24 -1.01 -22.65
N LYS A 144 -31.01 -1.52 -22.68
CA LYS A 144 -30.53 -2.54 -21.75
C LYS A 144 -29.98 -1.90 -20.49
N THR A 145 -30.33 -2.44 -19.33
CA THR A 145 -29.72 -2.05 -18.04
C THR A 145 -28.29 -2.60 -17.95
N VAL A 146 -27.32 -1.71 -17.72
CA VAL A 146 -25.92 -2.02 -17.47
C VAL A 146 -25.58 -1.66 -16.03
N SER A 147 -24.99 -2.60 -15.30
CA SER A 147 -24.45 -2.36 -13.95
C SER A 147 -22.94 -2.46 -13.98
N ASN A 148 -22.27 -1.50 -13.33
CA ASN A 148 -20.83 -1.44 -13.30
C ASN A 148 -20.34 -0.83 -11.98
N THR A 149 -19.03 -0.86 -11.74
CA THR A 149 -18.43 -0.31 -10.52
C THR A 149 -17.17 0.46 -10.89
N GLY A 150 -17.15 1.75 -10.60
CA GLY A 150 -15.94 2.56 -10.57
C GLY A 150 -15.20 2.40 -9.25
N TRP A 151 -13.93 2.83 -9.22
CA TRP A 151 -13.14 2.86 -8.00
C TRP A 151 -12.26 4.10 -7.96
N ILE A 152 -12.00 4.62 -6.76
CA ILE A 152 -11.02 5.67 -6.53
C ILE A 152 -9.68 5.07 -6.13
N GLU A 153 -8.58 5.76 -6.46
CA GLU A 153 -7.27 5.41 -5.94
C GLU A 153 -7.23 5.68 -4.43
N THR A 154 -6.73 4.72 -3.66
CA THR A 154 -6.71 4.77 -2.21
C THR A 154 -5.29 4.79 -1.65
N ILE A 155 -5.20 4.88 -0.33
CA ILE A 155 -3.97 4.72 0.43
C ILE A 155 -4.02 3.37 1.14
N ASN A 156 -2.96 2.57 0.94
CA ASN A 156 -2.67 1.42 1.77
C ASN A 156 -1.51 1.75 2.68
N MET A 157 -1.55 1.30 3.92
CA MET A 157 -0.47 1.57 4.87
C MET A 157 -0.25 0.42 5.84
N ILE A 158 0.96 0.36 6.37
CA ILE A 158 1.29 -0.50 7.50
C ILE A 158 1.71 0.40 8.66
N VAL A 159 0.96 0.34 9.76
CA VAL A 159 1.30 1.00 11.02
C VAL A 159 1.92 -0.03 11.94
N VAL A 160 3.10 0.28 12.47
CA VAL A 160 3.84 -0.59 13.38
C VAL A 160 4.19 0.15 14.66
N GLY A 161 4.32 -0.58 15.74
CA GLY A 161 4.76 0.03 17.01
C GLY A 161 4.84 -0.97 18.13
N THR A 162 5.28 -0.48 19.28
CA THR A 162 5.30 -1.22 20.55
C THR A 162 4.42 -0.48 21.56
N ASP A 163 3.48 -1.20 22.15
CA ASP A 163 2.62 -0.66 23.19
C ASP A 163 3.27 -0.74 24.59
N LYS A 164 2.59 -0.20 25.60
CA LYS A 164 3.06 -0.18 27.01
C LYS A 164 3.32 -1.58 27.58
N ASP A 165 2.66 -2.60 27.04
CA ASP A 165 2.89 -4.00 27.40
C ASP A 165 4.14 -4.61 26.76
N LYS A 166 4.93 -3.80 26.03
CA LYS A 166 6.13 -4.17 25.29
C LYS A 166 5.87 -5.18 24.16
N VAL A 167 4.62 -5.38 23.77
CA VAL A 167 4.27 -6.21 22.63
C VAL A 167 4.34 -5.37 21.36
N GLY A 168 5.15 -5.82 20.42
CA GLY A 168 5.21 -5.21 19.09
C GLY A 168 3.98 -5.60 18.28
N ARG A 169 3.36 -4.64 17.62
CA ARG A 169 2.15 -4.80 16.81
C ARG A 169 2.29 -4.16 15.44
N ALA A 170 1.68 -4.78 14.46
CA ALA A 170 1.63 -4.28 13.09
C ALA A 170 0.21 -4.42 12.53
N TYR A 171 -0.27 -3.37 11.89
CA TYR A 171 -1.60 -3.28 11.30
C TYR A 171 -1.49 -2.91 9.84
N SER A 172 -2.01 -3.78 8.96
CA SER A 172 -2.25 -3.43 7.56
C SER A 172 -3.61 -2.74 7.45
N ILE A 173 -3.64 -1.62 6.76
CA ILE A 173 -4.80 -0.73 6.69
C ILE A 173 -5.07 -0.37 5.23
N PHE A 174 -6.33 -0.45 4.86
CA PHE A 174 -6.85 0.01 3.58
C PHE A 174 -7.81 1.18 3.80
N VAL A 175 -7.46 2.38 3.35
CA VAL A 175 -8.29 3.58 3.53
C VAL A 175 -9.43 3.59 2.50
N PRO A 176 -10.70 3.78 2.86
CA PRO A 176 -11.22 4.08 4.20
C PRO A 176 -11.64 2.84 5.02
N LYS A 177 -11.55 1.63 4.47
CA LYS A 177 -12.09 0.39 5.05
C LYS A 177 -11.58 0.09 6.46
N GLY A 178 -10.33 0.52 6.78
CA GLY A 178 -9.73 0.30 8.09
C GLY A 178 -8.73 -0.85 8.13
N ILE A 179 -8.54 -1.44 9.31
CA ILE A 179 -7.60 -2.52 9.54
C ILE A 179 -8.05 -3.78 8.81
N THR A 180 -7.19 -4.32 7.95
CA THR A 180 -7.42 -5.53 7.15
C THR A 180 -6.69 -6.74 7.69
N VAL A 181 -5.49 -6.54 8.26
CA VAL A 181 -4.68 -7.59 8.88
C VAL A 181 -4.02 -7.03 10.15
N GLU A 182 -3.99 -7.84 11.18
CA GLU A 182 -3.32 -7.56 12.46
C GLU A 182 -2.30 -8.67 12.74
N ARG A 183 -1.11 -8.30 13.23
CA ARG A 183 -0.07 -9.20 13.72
C ARG A 183 0.62 -8.63 14.92
N ASP A 184 1.17 -9.49 15.76
CA ASP A 184 2.00 -9.11 16.89
C ASP A 184 3.26 -9.99 17.03
N THR A 185 4.12 -9.69 18.01
CA THR A 185 5.34 -10.48 18.28
C THR A 185 5.08 -11.89 18.81
N LYS A 186 3.84 -12.25 19.10
CA LYS A 186 3.44 -13.63 19.43
C LYS A 186 3.05 -14.42 18.18
N GLN A 187 2.69 -13.69 17.12
CA GLN A 187 2.34 -14.23 15.80
C GLN A 187 3.29 -13.65 14.75
N CYS A 188 4.59 -13.99 14.87
CA CYS A 188 5.62 -13.54 13.96
C CYS A 188 5.24 -13.80 12.50
N GLY A 189 5.69 -12.94 11.59
CA GLY A 189 5.37 -13.05 10.18
C GLY A 189 5.61 -11.76 9.42
N ALA A 190 5.24 -11.73 8.15
CA ALA A 190 5.34 -10.55 7.33
C ALA A 190 3.96 -10.00 6.93
N LEU A 191 3.88 -8.68 6.78
CA LEU A 191 2.81 -7.93 6.14
C LEU A 191 3.38 -7.16 4.98
N TRP A 192 2.60 -7.03 3.91
CA TRP A 192 3.00 -6.23 2.75
C TRP A 192 1.79 -5.58 2.09
N VAL A 193 2.01 -4.39 1.52
CA VAL A 193 1.00 -3.64 0.78
C VAL A 193 1.62 -2.95 -0.44
N GLY A 194 0.80 -2.66 -1.43
CA GLY A 194 1.21 -2.03 -2.68
C GLY A 194 1.44 -3.03 -3.80
N GLN A 195 2.56 -2.96 -4.50
CA GLN A 195 2.90 -3.90 -5.59
C GLN A 195 3.49 -5.19 -5.03
N THR A 196 2.64 -6.13 -4.75
CA THR A 196 2.94 -7.35 -4.00
C THR A 196 3.02 -8.61 -4.86
N ASP A 197 2.81 -8.49 -6.17
CA ASP A 197 2.71 -9.61 -7.11
C ASP A 197 3.97 -10.49 -7.16
N VAL A 198 5.16 -9.88 -7.22
CA VAL A 198 6.43 -10.61 -7.23
C VAL A 198 6.67 -11.29 -5.88
N LEU A 199 6.48 -10.55 -4.78
CA LEU A 199 6.65 -11.08 -3.43
C LEU A 199 5.66 -12.24 -3.17
N ALA A 200 4.39 -12.08 -3.56
CA ALA A 200 3.40 -13.11 -3.40
C ALA A 200 3.77 -14.40 -4.16
N ARG A 201 4.26 -14.29 -5.40
CA ARG A 201 4.73 -15.45 -6.18
C ARG A 201 5.89 -16.16 -5.51
N ILE A 202 6.84 -15.41 -4.95
CA ILE A 202 8.00 -16.00 -4.27
C ILE A 202 7.56 -16.69 -2.98
N VAL A 203 6.82 -16.00 -2.10
CA VAL A 203 6.48 -16.53 -0.79
C VAL A 203 5.38 -17.57 -0.87
N LYS A 204 4.29 -17.29 -1.59
CA LYS A 204 3.13 -18.21 -1.71
C LYS A 204 3.31 -19.29 -2.74
N GLY A 205 4.30 -19.16 -3.66
CA GLY A 205 4.52 -20.11 -4.75
C GLY A 205 3.56 -19.99 -5.91
N TYR A 206 2.66 -19.00 -5.91
CA TYR A 206 1.71 -18.74 -6.99
C TYR A 206 1.34 -17.26 -7.10
N ALA A 207 0.86 -16.87 -8.27
CA ALA A 207 0.31 -15.55 -8.51
C ALA A 207 -1.15 -15.48 -8.04
N PRO A 208 -1.58 -14.47 -7.28
CA PRO A 208 -2.99 -14.33 -6.88
C PRO A 208 -3.97 -14.33 -8.05
N GLU A 209 -3.54 -13.84 -9.22
CA GLU A 209 -4.33 -13.79 -10.46
C GLU A 209 -4.66 -15.18 -11.04
N ILE A 210 -4.11 -16.26 -10.50
CA ILE A 210 -4.44 -17.63 -10.91
C ILE A 210 -5.94 -17.91 -10.80
N GLU A 211 -6.61 -17.24 -9.86
CA GLU A 211 -8.06 -17.31 -9.69
C GLU A 211 -8.85 -16.81 -10.92
N ASN A 212 -8.21 -16.01 -11.77
CA ASN A 212 -8.85 -15.48 -12.98
C ASN A 212 -8.85 -16.45 -14.17
N LEU A 213 -8.07 -17.53 -14.08
CA LEU A 213 -8.04 -18.57 -15.11
C LEU A 213 -9.34 -19.39 -15.07
N SER A 214 -10.00 -19.56 -16.24
CA SER A 214 -11.32 -20.21 -16.33
C SER A 214 -11.33 -21.62 -15.74
N PHE A 215 -10.32 -22.44 -16.07
CA PHE A 215 -10.22 -23.80 -15.55
C PHE A 215 -10.04 -23.85 -14.03
N VAL A 216 -9.37 -22.84 -13.43
CA VAL A 216 -9.24 -22.73 -11.97
C VAL A 216 -10.58 -22.38 -11.34
N LYS A 217 -11.28 -21.38 -11.88
CA LYS A 217 -12.64 -21.02 -11.42
C LYS A 217 -13.60 -22.22 -11.47
N GLU A 218 -13.60 -22.96 -12.56
CA GLU A 218 -14.45 -24.13 -12.72
C GLU A 218 -14.10 -25.24 -11.72
N ALA A 219 -12.80 -25.50 -11.52
CA ALA A 219 -12.34 -26.51 -10.57
C ALA A 219 -12.68 -26.13 -9.12
N LEU A 220 -12.50 -24.87 -8.74
CA LEU A 220 -12.85 -24.37 -7.41
C LEU A 220 -14.35 -24.45 -7.15
N ALA A 221 -15.16 -24.00 -8.11
CA ALA A 221 -16.61 -24.06 -8.00
C ALA A 221 -17.12 -25.50 -7.88
N LYS A 222 -16.58 -26.41 -8.70
CA LYS A 222 -16.96 -27.85 -8.66
C LYS A 222 -16.65 -28.51 -7.32
N ASN A 223 -15.56 -28.08 -6.65
CA ASN A 223 -15.12 -28.66 -5.37
C ASN A 223 -15.55 -27.85 -4.16
N ASN A 224 -16.30 -26.75 -4.34
CA ASN A 224 -16.65 -25.80 -3.28
C ASN A 224 -15.43 -25.40 -2.42
N ALA A 225 -14.32 -25.11 -3.09
CA ALA A 225 -13.03 -24.82 -2.49
C ALA A 225 -12.54 -23.40 -2.80
N SER A 226 -11.67 -22.86 -1.96
CA SER A 226 -10.94 -21.61 -2.24
C SER A 226 -9.56 -21.92 -2.82
N THR A 227 -8.99 -20.96 -3.55
CA THR A 227 -7.63 -21.07 -4.08
C THR A 227 -6.62 -21.22 -2.94
N SER A 228 -6.79 -20.46 -1.86
CA SER A 228 -5.90 -20.54 -0.70
C SER A 228 -5.90 -21.94 -0.09
N ASP A 229 -7.06 -22.59 0.09
CA ASP A 229 -7.13 -23.92 0.69
C ASP A 229 -6.40 -24.98 -0.14
N GLN A 230 -6.39 -24.80 -1.46
CA GLN A 230 -5.74 -25.75 -2.37
C GLN A 230 -4.25 -25.47 -2.57
N LEU A 231 -3.87 -24.20 -2.67
CA LEU A 231 -2.53 -23.79 -3.05
C LEU A 231 -1.60 -23.42 -1.88
N ASN A 232 -2.11 -23.30 -0.66
CA ASN A 232 -1.26 -23.04 0.52
C ASN A 232 -0.14 -24.08 0.72
N LYS A 233 -0.30 -25.28 0.12
CA LYS A 233 0.75 -26.32 0.12
C LYS A 233 1.99 -25.94 -0.69
N MET A 234 1.88 -24.91 -1.54
CA MET A 234 2.99 -24.39 -2.35
C MET A 234 3.74 -23.26 -1.64
N GLU A 235 3.19 -22.72 -0.54
CA GLU A 235 3.81 -21.64 0.22
C GLU A 235 5.08 -22.11 0.90
N TYR A 236 6.16 -21.32 0.82
CA TYR A 236 7.37 -21.60 1.57
C TYR A 236 7.09 -21.54 3.08
N ILE A 237 7.47 -22.58 3.77
CA ILE A 237 7.40 -22.63 5.24
C ILE A 237 8.56 -21.81 5.79
N ILE A 238 8.30 -20.53 6.09
CA ILE A 238 9.26 -19.66 6.74
C ILE A 238 9.03 -19.71 8.25
N ASN A 239 10.07 -20.10 9.00
CA ASN A 239 9.99 -20.15 10.45
C ASN A 239 10.17 -18.76 11.07
N TRP A 240 9.16 -17.90 10.92
CA TRP A 240 9.17 -16.50 11.36
C TRP A 240 9.52 -16.33 12.85
N GLY A 241 9.22 -17.31 13.69
CA GLY A 241 9.49 -17.25 15.13
C GLY A 241 10.98 -17.37 15.49
N THR A 242 11.83 -17.84 14.57
CA THR A 242 13.27 -18.06 14.81
C THR A 242 14.19 -17.16 14.01
N ILE A 243 13.67 -16.38 13.06
CA ILE A 243 14.50 -15.42 12.33
C ILE A 243 14.93 -14.26 13.22
N THR A 244 16.18 -13.83 13.05
CA THR A 244 16.71 -12.68 13.77
C THR A 244 16.17 -11.38 13.18
N LEU A 245 16.37 -10.28 13.91
CA LEU A 245 16.01 -8.95 13.40
C LEU A 245 16.82 -8.60 12.13
N GLN A 246 18.07 -9.09 12.02
CA GLN A 246 18.87 -8.91 10.81
C GLN A 246 18.32 -9.70 9.63
N ASP A 247 17.93 -10.95 9.83
CA ASP A 247 17.30 -11.76 8.77
C ASP A 247 16.01 -11.11 8.27
N ALA A 248 15.23 -10.48 9.17
CA ALA A 248 14.02 -9.75 8.80
C ALA A 248 14.33 -8.52 7.93
N ILE A 249 15.42 -7.79 8.22
CA ILE A 249 15.91 -6.69 7.38
C ILE A 249 16.32 -7.22 6.01
N ASP A 250 17.11 -8.28 5.98
CA ASP A 250 17.61 -8.89 4.74
C ASP A 250 16.46 -9.41 3.87
N PHE A 251 15.46 -10.03 4.49
CA PHE A 251 14.22 -10.44 3.80
C PHE A 251 13.50 -9.25 3.16
N CYS A 252 13.27 -8.17 3.89
CA CYS A 252 12.58 -6.98 3.37
C CYS A 252 13.36 -6.36 2.20
N VAL A 253 14.68 -6.23 2.33
CA VAL A 253 15.55 -5.67 1.28
C VAL A 253 15.57 -6.59 0.06
N LEU A 254 15.74 -7.90 0.25
CA LEU A 254 15.71 -8.89 -0.83
C LEU A 254 14.42 -8.82 -1.63
N MET A 255 13.27 -8.85 -0.96
CA MET A 255 11.96 -8.81 -1.62
C MET A 255 11.74 -7.51 -2.39
N THR A 256 12.15 -6.38 -1.82
CA THR A 256 12.03 -5.08 -2.51
C THR A 256 12.92 -5.01 -3.74
N ARG A 257 14.19 -5.43 -3.64
CA ARG A 257 15.14 -5.43 -4.76
C ARG A 257 14.78 -6.44 -5.84
N THR A 258 14.27 -7.60 -5.47
CA THR A 258 13.78 -8.60 -6.43
C THR A 258 12.57 -8.05 -7.19
N THR A 259 11.63 -7.40 -6.51
CA THR A 259 10.48 -6.76 -7.16
C THR A 259 10.93 -5.67 -8.14
N GLU A 260 11.82 -4.77 -7.72
CA GLU A 260 12.41 -3.74 -8.58
C GLU A 260 13.08 -4.34 -9.82
N SER A 261 13.87 -5.40 -9.64
CA SER A 261 14.61 -6.07 -10.73
C SER A 261 13.65 -6.74 -11.72
N ILE A 262 12.67 -7.50 -11.24
CA ILE A 262 11.67 -8.14 -12.11
C ILE A 262 10.89 -7.11 -12.90
N GLN A 263 10.44 -6.03 -12.27
CA GLN A 263 9.71 -4.97 -12.95
C GLN A 263 10.55 -4.20 -13.96
N ARG A 264 11.87 -4.15 -13.79
CA ARG A 264 12.79 -3.53 -14.76
C ARG A 264 13.00 -4.39 -16.00
N PHE A 265 12.92 -5.72 -15.87
CA PHE A 265 13.17 -6.67 -16.95
C PHE A 265 11.90 -7.20 -17.62
N SER A 266 10.71 -6.89 -17.10
CA SER A 266 9.47 -7.43 -17.63
C SER A 266 8.46 -6.32 -17.91
N ASP A 267 7.67 -6.51 -18.97
CA ASP A 267 6.50 -5.69 -19.29
C ASP A 267 5.22 -6.22 -18.60
N GLY A 268 5.37 -6.89 -17.46
CA GLY A 268 4.27 -7.51 -16.72
C GLY A 268 4.02 -8.96 -17.13
N THR A 269 2.78 -9.41 -17.00
CA THR A 269 2.34 -10.74 -17.42
C THR A 269 1.39 -10.65 -18.60
N ILE A 270 1.20 -11.76 -19.33
CA ILE A 270 0.24 -11.81 -20.45
C ILE A 270 -1.18 -11.44 -19.98
N LEU A 271 -1.56 -11.83 -18.75
CA LEU A 271 -2.87 -11.51 -18.17
C LEU A 271 -2.98 -10.05 -17.66
N ALA A 272 -1.85 -9.46 -17.33
CA ALA A 272 -1.74 -8.08 -16.86
C ALA A 272 -0.48 -7.47 -17.48
N PRO A 273 -0.52 -7.10 -18.77
CA PRO A 273 0.60 -6.43 -19.41
C PRO A 273 0.89 -5.14 -18.65
N GLY A 274 2.11 -5.04 -18.21
CA GLY A 274 2.51 -4.03 -17.23
C GLY A 274 2.64 -2.65 -17.80
N GLY A 275 2.73 -1.75 -16.88
CA GLY A 275 3.23 -0.42 -17.12
C GLY A 275 4.68 -0.31 -16.71
N ILE A 276 5.09 0.90 -16.38
CA ILE A 276 6.43 1.21 -15.86
C ILE A 276 6.67 0.49 -14.52
N ALA A 277 7.92 0.08 -14.29
CA ALA A 277 8.39 -0.39 -12.99
C ALA A 277 8.02 0.60 -11.87
N GLY A 278 7.12 0.20 -11.00
CA GLY A 278 6.54 1.06 -9.98
C GLY A 278 7.25 1.00 -8.63
N VAL A 279 8.12 0.01 -8.43
CA VAL A 279 8.99 -0.14 -7.27
C VAL A 279 10.41 0.24 -7.67
N GLY A 280 11.10 1.01 -6.83
CA GLY A 280 12.47 1.43 -7.11
C GLY A 280 12.95 2.60 -6.25
N GLY A 281 14.14 3.09 -6.58
CA GLY A 281 14.83 4.10 -5.79
C GLY A 281 15.47 3.54 -4.52
N GLU A 282 15.75 4.42 -3.57
CA GLU A 282 16.29 4.00 -2.27
C GLU A 282 15.23 3.31 -1.41
N ILE A 283 15.66 2.35 -0.59
CA ILE A 283 14.80 1.71 0.40
C ILE A 283 15.00 2.42 1.73
N ASP A 284 13.95 3.00 2.27
CA ASP A 284 13.92 3.45 3.67
C ASP A 284 13.70 2.25 4.59
N ILE A 285 14.46 2.17 5.68
CA ILE A 285 14.43 1.05 6.64
C ILE A 285 14.34 1.61 8.05
N ALA A 286 13.34 1.19 8.79
CA ALA A 286 13.22 1.45 10.21
C ALA A 286 12.98 0.15 10.98
N VAL A 287 13.37 0.17 12.25
CA VAL A 287 13.16 -0.91 13.21
C VAL A 287 12.46 -0.36 14.44
N VAL A 288 11.50 -1.11 14.95
CA VAL A 288 10.85 -0.79 16.23
C VAL A 288 11.08 -1.93 17.20
N THR A 289 11.75 -1.61 18.33
CA THR A 289 11.95 -2.56 19.42
C THR A 289 11.38 -2.02 20.74
N PRO A 290 11.04 -2.88 21.70
CA PRO A 290 10.53 -2.45 23.00
C PRO A 290 11.50 -1.56 23.78
N GLU A 291 12.82 -1.74 23.59
CA GLU A 291 13.88 -1.04 24.33
C GLU A 291 14.27 0.30 23.71
N LYS A 292 14.39 0.32 22.36
CA LYS A 292 14.93 1.49 21.63
C LYS A 292 13.84 2.29 20.90
N GLY A 293 12.61 1.75 20.88
CA GLY A 293 11.54 2.36 20.12
C GLY A 293 11.81 2.37 18.60
N PHE A 294 11.28 3.37 17.91
CA PHE A 294 11.45 3.55 16.49
C PHE A 294 12.83 4.12 16.15
N THR A 295 13.63 3.34 15.46
CA THR A 295 14.99 3.67 15.03
C THR A 295 15.11 3.59 13.51
N TRP A 296 15.61 4.64 12.89
CA TRP A 296 16.00 4.62 11.49
C TRP A 296 17.31 3.85 11.32
N LEU A 297 17.32 2.84 10.46
CA LEU A 297 18.54 2.18 10.02
C LEU A 297 19.04 2.80 8.70
N LYS A 298 18.12 3.10 7.80
CA LYS A 298 18.41 3.81 6.57
C LYS A 298 17.26 4.78 6.28
N LYS A 299 17.60 6.05 6.13
CA LYS A 299 16.69 7.11 5.74
C LYS A 299 17.34 7.91 4.63
N LYS A 300 16.63 8.05 3.51
CA LYS A 300 17.14 8.87 2.40
C LYS A 300 17.36 10.32 2.85
N LYS A 301 18.40 10.93 2.31
CA LYS A 301 18.74 12.33 2.52
C LYS A 301 18.49 13.10 1.23
N LEU A 302 18.18 14.39 1.36
CA LEU A 302 18.26 15.29 0.23
C LEU A 302 19.73 15.44 -0.17
N ARG A 303 20.00 15.34 -1.47
CA ARG A 303 21.35 15.46 -2.03
C ARG A 303 21.35 16.64 -3.00
N ALA A 304 22.43 17.42 -2.98
CA ALA A 304 22.82 18.33 -4.04
C ALA A 304 24.21 17.87 -4.51
N GLU A 305 24.47 17.87 -5.80
CA GLU A 305 25.76 17.44 -6.36
C GLU A 305 26.93 18.18 -5.72
N GLU A 306 26.79 19.48 -5.46
CA GLU A 306 27.80 20.33 -4.81
C GLU A 306 28.05 19.97 -3.33
N ALA A 307 27.11 19.35 -2.65
CA ALA A 307 27.27 18.94 -1.25
C ALA A 307 27.98 17.60 -1.08
N GLU A 308 28.02 16.75 -2.09
CA GLU A 308 28.81 15.52 -2.07
C GLU A 308 30.31 15.81 -2.23
N LEU A 309 30.69 16.79 -3.03
CA LEU A 309 32.08 17.22 -3.22
C LEU A 309 32.69 17.84 -1.96
N ALA A 310 31.89 18.51 -1.13
CA ALA A 310 32.35 19.14 0.10
C ALA A 310 32.54 18.14 1.29
N LEU A 311 32.00 16.94 1.20
CA LEU A 311 32.12 15.90 2.23
C LEU A 311 33.28 14.90 1.94
N GLU A 312 33.86 14.93 0.75
CA GLU A 312 35.03 14.12 0.39
C GLU A 312 36.34 14.84 0.66
N GLU A 313 36.31 16.14 1.00
CA GLU A 313 37.50 16.97 1.29
C GLU A 313 37.77 17.21 2.80
N GLU A 314 36.97 16.68 3.72
CA GLU A 314 37.18 16.66 5.17
C GLU A 314 37.54 15.24 5.68
#